data_3098e6b8d1e4173fd7841a215fc72525
#
_entry.id   3098e6b8d1e4173fd7841a215fc72525
#
_cell.length_a   1.000
_cell.length_b   1.000
_cell.length_c   1.000
_cell.angle_alpha   90.00
_cell.angle_beta   90.00
_cell.angle_gamma   90.00
#
_symmetry.space_group_name_H-M   'P 1'
#
loop_
_entity.id
_entity.type
_entity.pdbx_description
1 polymer ?
#
loop_
_entity_poly.entity_id
_entity_poly.type
_entity_poly.pdbx_seq_one_letter_code
_entity_poly.pdbx_strand_id
1 'polypeptide(L)'
;MKIGEKNYIKQLRLHNEKALAYVIDEYGGLLMSVIRKHLFYLPERQEECFDDVLLKIWQNIESFDENKNTFKNWAAAVAKYQAIDYLRSYQREAETVNIDDTVIVHEDKTLAQIVDKEISQEVEQMLSCLKPKDRDLFYKLYVEEKTMGQVSLETGMKQDVIYNRLSRGKKKLRQNILEERGA
;
A
#
# COMPACT_ATOMS: atom_id res chain seq x y z
N MET A 1 -5.85 10.59 -30.89
CA MET A 1 -5.42 11.51 -29.82
C MET A 1 -4.41 10.78 -28.94
N LYS A 2 -3.29 11.40 -28.61
CA LYS A 2 -2.28 10.79 -27.73
C LYS A 2 -2.72 10.99 -26.28
N ILE A 3 -2.75 9.90 -25.50
CA ILE A 3 -3.01 9.94 -24.06
C ILE A 3 -1.71 10.30 -23.35
N GLY A 4 -1.80 11.10 -22.30
CA GLY A 4 -0.68 11.53 -21.47
C GLY A 4 -1.17 12.17 -20.18
N GLU A 5 -0.23 12.61 -19.33
CA GLU A 5 -0.47 13.13 -17.98
C GLU A 5 -1.58 14.19 -17.91
N LYS A 6 -1.71 15.04 -18.92
CA LYS A 6 -2.68 16.15 -18.91
C LYS A 6 -4.13 15.76 -19.25
N ASN A 7 -4.36 14.57 -19.79
CA ASN A 7 -5.68 14.24 -20.34
C ASN A 7 -6.19 12.83 -19.96
N TYR A 8 -5.36 11.97 -19.35
CA TYR A 8 -5.74 10.58 -19.07
C TYR A 8 -6.96 10.47 -18.16
N ILE A 9 -7.09 11.31 -17.13
CA ILE A 9 -8.25 11.30 -16.21
C ILE A 9 -9.54 11.61 -16.98
N LYS A 10 -9.53 12.67 -17.80
CA LYS A 10 -10.67 13.01 -18.65
C LYS A 10 -11.01 11.88 -19.62
N GLN A 11 -10.01 11.21 -20.17
CA GLN A 11 -10.20 10.09 -21.09
C GLN A 11 -10.66 8.81 -20.37
N LEU A 12 -10.26 8.58 -19.12
CA LEU A 12 -10.82 7.51 -18.29
C LEU A 12 -12.31 7.72 -18.03
N ARG A 13 -12.74 8.95 -17.70
CA ARG A 13 -14.17 9.29 -17.54
C ARG A 13 -14.97 9.07 -18.81
N LEU A 14 -14.35 9.22 -19.98
CA LEU A 14 -14.94 8.90 -21.28
C LEU A 14 -14.83 7.42 -21.66
N HIS A 15 -14.39 6.57 -20.73
CA HIS A 15 -14.18 5.14 -20.95
C HIS A 15 -13.31 4.82 -22.17
N ASN A 16 -12.23 5.59 -22.36
CA ASN A 16 -11.25 5.35 -23.40
C ASN A 16 -10.22 4.33 -22.95
N GLU A 17 -10.21 3.14 -23.54
CA GLU A 17 -9.31 2.02 -23.21
C GLU A 17 -7.82 2.42 -23.23
N LYS A 18 -7.43 3.34 -24.13
CA LYS A 18 -6.05 3.84 -24.18
C LYS A 18 -5.66 4.61 -22.92
N ALA A 19 -6.63 5.19 -22.19
CA ALA A 19 -6.36 5.84 -20.92
C ALA A 19 -6.18 4.82 -19.80
N LEU A 20 -6.86 3.68 -19.85
CA LEU A 20 -6.60 2.57 -18.93
C LEU A 20 -5.20 1.97 -19.18
N ALA A 21 -4.80 1.77 -20.44
CA ALA A 21 -3.45 1.35 -20.78
C ALA A 21 -2.40 2.31 -20.22
N TYR A 22 -2.61 3.62 -20.33
CA TYR A 22 -1.73 4.63 -19.70
C TYR A 22 -1.65 4.47 -18.18
N VAL A 23 -2.77 4.17 -17.51
CA VAL A 23 -2.77 3.92 -16.04
C VAL A 23 -1.97 2.68 -15.70
N ILE A 24 -2.07 1.63 -16.48
CA ILE A 24 -1.30 0.39 -16.30
C ILE A 24 0.21 0.70 -16.45
N ASP A 25 0.60 1.40 -17.49
CA ASP A 25 2.00 1.74 -17.77
C ASP A 25 2.60 2.63 -16.67
N GLU A 26 1.85 3.64 -16.22
CA GLU A 26 2.36 4.65 -15.29
C GLU A 26 2.25 4.25 -13.82
N TYR A 27 1.14 3.60 -13.45
CA TYR A 27 0.82 3.30 -12.06
C TYR A 27 0.77 1.81 -11.72
N GLY A 28 0.84 0.91 -12.71
CA GLY A 28 0.71 -0.54 -12.51
C GLY A 28 1.73 -1.09 -11.52
N GLY A 29 2.98 -0.64 -11.59
CA GLY A 29 4.02 -1.04 -10.63
C GLY A 29 3.71 -0.62 -9.19
N LEU A 30 3.15 0.59 -9.00
CA LEU A 30 2.72 1.07 -7.69
C LEU A 30 1.55 0.23 -7.15
N LEU A 31 0.51 0.03 -7.98
CA LEU A 31 -0.68 -0.73 -7.59
C LEU A 31 -0.32 -2.16 -7.21
N MET A 32 0.52 -2.82 -8.02
CA MET A 32 1.01 -4.17 -7.72
C MET A 32 1.85 -4.20 -6.45
N SER A 33 2.66 -3.17 -6.17
CA SER A 33 3.43 -3.06 -4.92
C SER A 33 2.51 -2.99 -3.68
N VAL A 34 1.41 -2.22 -3.77
CA VAL A 34 0.41 -2.15 -2.70
C VAL A 34 -0.27 -3.49 -2.50
N ILE A 35 -0.67 -4.17 -3.59
CA ILE A 35 -1.31 -5.48 -3.54
C ILE A 35 -0.38 -6.51 -2.91
N ARG A 36 0.87 -6.59 -3.35
CA ARG A 36 1.87 -7.52 -2.81
C ARG A 36 2.12 -7.31 -1.32
N LYS A 37 2.12 -6.07 -0.86
CA LYS A 37 2.26 -5.77 0.58
C LYS A 37 1.15 -6.39 1.40
N HIS A 38 -0.10 -6.38 0.91
CA HIS A 38 -1.26 -6.89 1.63
C HIS A 38 -1.56 -8.36 1.36
N LEU A 39 -1.27 -8.85 0.14
CA LEU A 39 -1.45 -10.25 -0.27
C LEU A 39 -0.12 -11.01 -0.35
N PHE A 40 0.80 -10.71 0.54
CA PHE A 40 2.14 -11.29 0.54
C PHE A 40 2.13 -12.82 0.59
N TYR A 41 1.26 -13.42 1.39
CA TYR A 41 1.12 -14.88 1.53
C TYR A 41 0.06 -15.50 0.61
N LEU A 42 -0.51 -14.75 -0.32
CA LEU A 42 -1.45 -15.19 -1.35
C LEU A 42 -0.96 -14.77 -2.74
N PRO A 43 0.25 -15.19 -3.16
CA PRO A 43 0.83 -14.74 -4.42
C PRO A 43 -0.04 -15.11 -5.63
N GLU A 44 -0.77 -16.23 -5.57
CA GLU A 44 -1.68 -16.70 -6.60
C GLU A 44 -2.92 -15.81 -6.80
N ARG A 45 -3.24 -14.97 -5.79
CA ARG A 45 -4.38 -14.03 -5.86
C ARG A 45 -3.99 -12.62 -6.25
N GLN A 46 -2.68 -12.34 -6.37
CA GLN A 46 -2.22 -10.97 -6.61
C GLN A 46 -2.59 -10.43 -7.99
N GLU A 47 -2.48 -11.27 -9.03
CA GLU A 47 -2.82 -10.88 -10.40
C GLU A 47 -4.33 -10.66 -10.55
N GLU A 48 -5.14 -11.57 -10.03
CA GLU A 48 -6.60 -11.43 -10.02
C GLU A 48 -7.04 -10.14 -9.28
N CYS A 49 -6.44 -9.89 -8.12
CA CYS A 49 -6.68 -8.67 -7.36
C CYS A 49 -6.27 -7.41 -8.16
N PHE A 50 -5.18 -7.47 -8.92
CA PHE A 50 -4.74 -6.35 -9.76
C PHE A 50 -5.74 -6.05 -10.88
N ASP A 51 -6.25 -7.08 -11.56
CA ASP A 51 -7.28 -6.92 -12.59
C ASP A 51 -8.56 -6.31 -12.03
N ASP A 52 -8.99 -6.75 -10.84
CA ASP A 52 -10.13 -6.18 -10.13
C ASP A 52 -9.90 -4.71 -9.72
N VAL A 53 -8.69 -4.36 -9.33
CA VAL A 53 -8.31 -2.96 -9.04
C VAL A 53 -8.44 -2.10 -10.27
N LEU A 54 -7.96 -2.56 -11.42
CA LEU A 54 -8.09 -1.83 -12.68
C LEU A 54 -9.55 -1.66 -13.08
N LEU A 55 -10.35 -2.71 -12.90
CA LEU A 55 -11.79 -2.66 -13.16
C LEU A 55 -12.50 -1.68 -12.23
N LYS A 56 -12.16 -1.68 -10.94
CA LYS A 56 -12.70 -0.71 -9.96
C LYS A 56 -12.31 0.73 -10.29
N ILE A 57 -11.07 0.98 -10.68
CA ILE A 57 -10.61 2.30 -11.15
C ILE A 57 -11.44 2.73 -12.35
N TRP A 58 -11.62 1.85 -13.33
CA TRP A 58 -12.40 2.11 -14.54
C TRP A 58 -13.87 2.44 -14.25
N GLN A 59 -14.50 1.65 -13.39
CA GLN A 59 -15.92 1.82 -13.06
C GLN A 59 -16.19 3.02 -12.16
N ASN A 60 -15.25 3.37 -11.27
CA ASN A 60 -15.46 4.38 -10.23
C ASN A 60 -14.69 5.67 -10.48
N ILE A 61 -14.17 5.91 -11.67
CA ILE A 61 -13.38 7.11 -11.97
C ILE A 61 -14.17 8.42 -11.73
N GLU A 62 -15.48 8.39 -11.84
CA GLU A 62 -16.33 9.55 -11.56
C GLU A 62 -16.31 9.94 -10.07
N SER A 63 -16.00 9.02 -9.17
CA SER A 63 -15.86 9.30 -7.75
C SER A 63 -14.53 9.97 -7.38
N PHE A 64 -13.58 9.99 -8.31
CA PHE A 64 -12.29 10.65 -8.11
C PHE A 64 -12.43 12.17 -8.22
N ASP A 65 -12.04 12.88 -7.16
CA ASP A 65 -12.03 14.35 -7.07
C ASP A 65 -10.59 14.87 -7.01
N GLU A 66 -10.17 15.51 -8.11
CA GLU A 66 -8.82 16.08 -8.27
C GLU A 66 -8.51 17.19 -7.25
N ASN A 67 -9.56 17.83 -6.69
CA ASN A 67 -9.38 18.89 -5.68
C ASN A 67 -9.09 18.31 -4.29
N LYS A 68 -9.45 17.06 -4.04
CA LYS A 68 -9.28 16.40 -2.73
C LYS A 68 -8.03 15.54 -2.65
N ASN A 69 -7.62 14.95 -3.77
CA ASN A 69 -6.51 14.00 -3.78
C ASN A 69 -5.82 13.91 -5.13
N THR A 70 -4.61 13.37 -5.17
CA THR A 70 -3.95 12.98 -6.42
C THR A 70 -4.50 11.65 -6.91
N PHE A 71 -4.52 11.44 -8.22
CA PHE A 71 -4.93 10.16 -8.80
C PHE A 71 -4.10 8.99 -8.25
N LYS A 72 -2.79 9.19 -8.11
CA LYS A 72 -1.86 8.22 -7.54
C LYS A 72 -2.33 7.72 -6.16
N ASN A 73 -2.66 8.64 -5.26
CA ASN A 73 -3.08 8.28 -3.90
C ASN A 73 -4.47 7.63 -3.87
N TRP A 74 -5.39 8.12 -4.71
CA TRP A 74 -6.72 7.54 -4.83
C TRP A 74 -6.64 6.11 -5.39
N ALA A 75 -5.89 5.87 -6.46
CA ALA A 75 -5.72 4.56 -7.05
C ALA A 75 -5.00 3.58 -6.10
N ALA A 76 -3.99 4.05 -5.36
CA ALA A 76 -3.34 3.25 -4.32
C ALA A 76 -4.31 2.86 -3.18
N ALA A 77 -5.22 3.75 -2.80
CA ALA A 77 -6.27 3.43 -1.83
C ALA A 77 -7.25 2.38 -2.37
N VAL A 78 -7.65 2.47 -3.65
CA VAL A 78 -8.47 1.44 -4.31
C VAL A 78 -7.77 0.08 -4.26
N ALA A 79 -6.48 0.03 -4.59
CA ALA A 79 -5.69 -1.20 -4.54
C ALA A 79 -5.59 -1.78 -3.12
N LYS A 80 -5.36 -0.93 -2.11
CA LYS A 80 -5.30 -1.33 -0.71
C LYS A 80 -6.62 -1.96 -0.25
N TYR A 81 -7.74 -1.28 -0.47
CA TYR A 81 -9.04 -1.80 -0.03
C TYR A 81 -9.43 -3.08 -0.75
N GLN A 82 -9.12 -3.19 -2.05
CA GLN A 82 -9.36 -4.42 -2.80
C GLN A 82 -8.54 -5.58 -2.24
N ALA A 83 -7.27 -5.37 -1.94
CA ALA A 83 -6.42 -6.40 -1.36
C ALA A 83 -6.91 -6.83 0.04
N ILE A 84 -7.37 -5.89 0.87
CA ILE A 84 -7.99 -6.20 2.17
C ILE A 84 -9.28 -7.03 2.00
N ASP A 85 -10.09 -6.73 0.99
CA ASP A 85 -11.31 -7.50 0.71
C ASP A 85 -10.97 -8.94 0.28
N TYR A 86 -9.91 -9.15 -0.50
CA TYR A 86 -9.39 -10.47 -0.84
C TYR A 86 -8.94 -11.25 0.40
N LEU A 87 -8.23 -10.61 1.31
CA LEU A 87 -7.84 -11.22 2.59
C LEU A 87 -9.06 -11.68 3.41
N ARG A 88 -10.07 -10.83 3.52
CA ARG A 88 -11.29 -11.14 4.26
C ARG A 88 -12.08 -12.28 3.60
N SER A 89 -12.09 -12.34 2.28
CA SER A 89 -12.72 -13.44 1.54
C SER A 89 -12.00 -14.77 1.79
N TYR A 90 -10.67 -14.75 1.68
CA TYR A 90 -9.84 -15.92 1.94
C TYR A 90 -10.01 -16.46 3.39
N GLN A 91 -10.02 -15.57 4.37
CA GLN A 91 -10.24 -15.95 5.77
C GLN A 91 -11.61 -16.61 5.96
N ARG A 92 -12.68 -16.07 5.36
CA ARG A 92 -14.03 -16.66 5.41
C ARG A 92 -14.10 -18.02 4.71
N GLU A 93 -13.45 -18.17 3.56
CA GLU A 93 -13.36 -19.44 2.86
C GLU A 93 -12.66 -20.50 3.72
N ALA A 94 -11.54 -20.14 4.36
CA ALA A 94 -10.80 -21.02 5.26
C ALA A 94 -11.63 -21.40 6.51
N GLU A 95 -12.42 -20.49 7.07
CA GLU A 95 -13.33 -20.78 8.19
C GLU A 95 -14.48 -21.70 7.79
N THR A 96 -14.99 -21.58 6.56
CA THR A 96 -16.11 -22.40 6.07
C THR A 96 -15.70 -23.85 5.77
N VAL A 97 -14.46 -24.06 5.33
CA VAL A 97 -13.89 -25.39 5.07
C VAL A 97 -13.62 -26.17 6.37
N ASN A 98 -13.42 -25.47 7.50
CA ASN A 98 -13.12 -26.07 8.79
C ASN A 98 -14.36 -26.61 9.57
N ILE A 99 -15.56 -26.57 9.00
CA ILE A 99 -16.77 -27.09 9.68
C ILE A 99 -16.89 -28.62 9.51
N ASP A 100 -16.18 -29.24 8.55
CA ASP A 100 -16.35 -30.67 8.25
C ASP A 100 -15.10 -31.55 8.45
N ASP A 101 -13.92 -30.95 8.73
CA ASP A 101 -12.73 -31.73 9.06
C ASP A 101 -11.90 -31.07 10.17
N THR A 102 -11.87 -31.75 11.31
CA THR A 102 -10.99 -31.47 12.45
C THR A 102 -9.53 -31.69 12.07
N VAL A 103 -8.91 -30.74 11.37
CA VAL A 103 -7.45 -30.71 11.19
C VAL A 103 -6.93 -29.27 11.33
N ILE A 104 -6.53 -28.94 12.56
CA ILE A 104 -5.36 -28.12 12.90
C ILE A 104 -5.12 -26.86 12.04
N VAL A 105 -5.85 -25.78 12.29
CA VAL A 105 -5.49 -24.40 11.91
C VAL A 105 -4.63 -23.78 13.03
N HIS A 106 -3.56 -24.46 13.44
CA HIS A 106 -2.57 -23.88 14.37
C HIS A 106 -1.26 -23.48 13.66
N GLU A 107 -1.04 -23.89 12.39
CA GLU A 107 0.21 -23.57 11.70
C GLU A 107 0.17 -22.21 10.97
N ASP A 108 -1.00 -21.78 10.45
CA ASP A 108 -1.09 -20.51 9.70
C ASP A 108 -0.90 -19.26 10.58
N LYS A 109 -1.32 -19.30 11.84
CA LYS A 109 -1.05 -18.20 12.77
C LYS A 109 0.44 -18.04 13.10
N THR A 110 1.15 -19.16 13.12
CA THR A 110 2.60 -19.17 13.41
C THR A 110 3.39 -18.64 12.20
N LEU A 111 3.00 -18.97 10.99
CA LEU A 111 3.60 -18.44 9.75
C LEU A 111 3.33 -16.95 9.59
N ALA A 112 2.09 -16.49 9.78
CA ALA A 112 1.76 -15.07 9.74
C ALA A 112 2.52 -14.26 10.81
N GLN A 113 2.68 -14.82 12.02
CA GLN A 113 3.46 -14.20 13.09
C GLN A 113 4.97 -14.20 12.81
N ILE A 114 5.51 -15.24 12.17
CA ILE A 114 6.92 -15.30 11.78
C ILE A 114 7.20 -14.28 10.67
N VAL A 115 6.34 -14.19 9.69
CA VAL A 115 6.44 -13.24 8.58
C VAL A 115 6.30 -11.79 9.06
N ASP A 116 5.32 -11.50 9.94
CA ASP A 116 5.20 -10.18 10.56
C ASP A 116 6.47 -9.82 11.37
N LYS A 117 7.09 -10.80 12.01
CA LYS A 117 8.31 -10.61 12.78
C LYS A 117 9.52 -10.36 11.89
N GLU A 118 9.65 -11.07 10.77
CA GLU A 118 10.74 -10.87 9.80
C GLU A 118 10.60 -9.52 9.09
N ILE A 119 9.40 -9.16 8.62
CA ILE A 119 9.12 -7.84 8.03
C ILE A 119 9.37 -6.72 9.05
N SER A 120 8.99 -6.94 10.32
CA SER A 120 9.27 -5.98 11.39
C SER A 120 10.77 -5.80 11.62
N GLN A 121 11.57 -6.87 11.55
CA GLN A 121 13.02 -6.80 11.69
C GLN A 121 13.69 -6.08 10.52
N GLU A 122 13.30 -6.34 9.28
CA GLU A 122 13.80 -5.63 8.11
C GLU A 122 13.45 -4.13 8.16
N VAL A 123 12.22 -3.80 8.53
CA VAL A 123 11.77 -2.42 8.72
C VAL A 123 12.54 -1.74 9.85
N GLU A 124 12.76 -2.43 10.98
CA GLU A 124 13.58 -1.90 12.07
C GLU A 124 15.03 -1.66 11.65
N GLN A 125 15.64 -2.59 10.93
CA GLN A 125 16.99 -2.42 10.39
C GLN A 125 17.06 -1.23 9.45
N MET A 126 16.13 -1.13 8.51
CA MET A 126 16.07 0.00 7.57
C MET A 126 15.88 1.34 8.30
N LEU A 127 15.04 1.38 9.31
CA LEU A 127 14.79 2.58 10.10
C LEU A 127 15.87 2.87 11.15
N SER A 128 16.80 1.94 11.40
CA SER A 128 17.87 2.07 12.42
C SER A 128 18.78 3.29 12.21
N CYS A 129 18.96 3.70 10.94
CA CYS A 129 19.72 4.91 10.60
C CYS A 129 19.06 6.21 11.05
N LEU A 130 17.75 6.19 11.41
CA LEU A 130 17.02 7.36 11.86
C LEU A 130 17.14 7.55 13.38
N LYS A 131 16.98 8.81 13.82
CA LYS A 131 16.86 9.10 15.26
C LYS A 131 15.58 8.47 15.84
N PRO A 132 15.56 8.06 17.12
CA PRO A 132 14.40 7.37 17.73
C PRO A 132 13.05 8.08 17.50
N LYS A 133 13.00 9.40 17.68
CA LYS A 133 11.77 10.20 17.47
C LYS A 133 11.33 10.24 16.00
N ASP A 134 12.26 10.18 15.06
CA ASP A 134 11.93 10.17 13.63
C ASP A 134 11.50 8.76 13.21
N ARG A 135 12.12 7.71 13.75
CA ARG A 135 11.73 6.31 13.58
C ARG A 135 10.29 6.06 14.04
N ASP A 136 9.92 6.56 15.22
CA ASP A 136 8.56 6.46 15.77
C ASP A 136 7.53 7.11 14.82
N LEU A 137 7.84 8.26 14.22
CA LEU A 137 6.96 8.89 13.23
C LEU A 137 6.78 8.03 11.97
N PHE A 138 7.86 7.43 11.48
CA PHE A 138 7.77 6.52 10.33
C PHE A 138 6.94 5.29 10.67
N TYR A 139 7.13 4.72 11.85
CA TYR A 139 6.38 3.56 12.31
C TYR A 139 4.88 3.85 12.39
N LYS A 140 4.50 4.94 13.05
CA LYS A 140 3.09 5.35 13.19
C LYS A 140 2.40 5.63 11.86
N LEU A 141 3.09 6.28 10.91
CA LEU A 141 2.50 6.67 9.64
C LEU A 141 2.50 5.56 8.58
N TYR A 142 3.54 4.70 8.55
CA TYR A 142 3.73 3.75 7.46
C TYR A 142 3.51 2.29 7.86
N VAL A 143 3.65 1.95 9.13
CA VAL A 143 3.41 0.59 9.64
C VAL A 143 2.03 0.52 10.32
N GLU A 144 1.74 1.45 11.24
CA GLU A 144 0.43 1.53 11.91
C GLU A 144 -0.63 2.25 11.04
N GLU A 145 -0.24 2.80 9.90
CA GLU A 145 -1.10 3.48 8.91
C GLU A 145 -1.95 4.61 9.51
N LYS A 146 -1.45 5.26 10.56
CA LYS A 146 -2.12 6.40 11.17
C LYS A 146 -2.10 7.62 10.27
N THR A 147 -3.14 8.43 10.35
CA THR A 147 -3.18 9.71 9.64
C THR A 147 -2.25 10.75 10.29
N MET A 148 -1.83 11.74 9.52
CA MET A 148 -1.01 12.86 10.01
C MET A 148 -1.65 13.56 11.22
N GLY A 149 -2.99 13.70 11.22
CA GLY A 149 -3.74 14.28 12.32
C GLY A 149 -3.68 13.43 13.59
N GLN A 150 -3.83 12.12 13.47
CA GLN A 150 -3.71 11.19 14.60
C GLN A 150 -2.32 11.22 15.21
N VAL A 151 -1.28 11.19 14.36
CA VAL A 151 0.11 11.26 14.83
C VAL A 151 0.41 12.61 15.50
N SER A 152 -0.15 13.70 14.97
CA SER A 152 -0.03 15.03 15.56
C SER A 152 -0.64 15.09 16.97
N LEU A 153 -1.82 14.49 17.16
CA LEU A 153 -2.49 14.40 18.45
C LEU A 153 -1.69 13.53 19.45
N GLU A 154 -1.21 12.37 19.03
CA GLU A 154 -0.47 11.45 19.89
C GLU A 154 0.90 11.97 20.31
N THR A 155 1.60 12.66 19.40
CA THR A 155 2.97 13.14 19.64
C THR A 155 3.04 14.56 20.17
N GLY A 156 1.93 15.32 20.12
CA GLY A 156 1.89 16.74 20.43
C GLY A 156 2.65 17.63 19.43
N MET A 157 3.12 17.06 18.33
CA MET A 157 3.87 17.80 17.30
C MET A 157 2.91 18.39 16.26
N LYS A 158 3.17 19.64 15.83
CA LYS A 158 2.45 20.23 14.70
C LYS A 158 2.71 19.43 13.41
N GLN A 159 1.72 19.34 12.54
CA GLN A 159 1.81 18.57 11.28
C GLN A 159 2.99 19.04 10.41
N ASP A 160 3.27 20.34 10.33
CA ASP A 160 4.41 20.90 9.59
C ASP A 160 5.76 20.37 10.13
N VAL A 161 5.87 20.22 11.44
CA VAL A 161 7.08 19.68 12.08
C VAL A 161 7.24 18.20 11.73
N ILE A 162 6.14 17.43 11.76
CA ILE A 162 6.12 16.03 11.38
C ILE A 162 6.54 15.89 9.91
N TYR A 163 5.93 16.70 9.01
CA TYR A 163 6.24 16.70 7.59
C TYR A 163 7.74 16.96 7.31
N ASN A 164 8.30 17.98 7.96
CA ASN A 164 9.72 18.34 7.81
C ASN A 164 10.66 17.24 8.34
N ARG A 165 10.29 16.55 9.42
CA ARG A 165 11.05 15.41 9.96
C ARG A 165 11.00 14.22 8.99
N LEU A 166 9.82 13.89 8.46
CA LEU A 166 9.65 12.82 7.48
C LEU A 166 10.45 13.11 6.20
N SER A 167 10.41 14.34 5.69
CA SER A 167 11.18 14.72 4.51
C SER A 167 12.68 14.49 4.70
N ARG A 168 13.23 14.93 5.82
CA ARG A 168 14.64 14.69 6.18
C ARG A 168 14.95 13.21 6.39
N GLY A 169 14.06 12.48 7.05
CA GLY A 169 14.17 11.04 7.27
C GLY A 169 14.19 10.26 5.95
N LYS A 170 13.30 10.58 5.01
CA LYS A 170 13.27 9.97 3.67
C LYS A 170 14.58 10.18 2.90
N LYS A 171 15.16 11.38 2.99
CA LYS A 171 16.45 11.67 2.36
C LYS A 171 17.56 10.78 2.94
N LYS A 172 17.59 10.62 4.26
CA LYS A 172 18.58 9.80 4.95
C LYS A 172 18.42 8.32 4.63
N LEU A 173 17.19 7.80 4.58
CA LEU A 173 16.90 6.43 4.18
C LEU A 173 17.37 6.14 2.75
N ARG A 174 17.13 7.06 1.80
CA ARG A 174 17.60 6.91 0.42
C ARG A 174 19.13 6.84 0.34
N GLN A 175 19.84 7.66 1.10
CA GLN A 175 21.30 7.64 1.15
C GLN A 175 21.81 6.30 1.69
N ASN A 176 21.24 5.80 2.78
CA ASN A 176 21.64 4.53 3.40
C ASN A 176 21.44 3.35 2.41
N ILE A 177 20.29 3.29 1.73
CA ILE A 177 20.00 2.24 0.73
C ILE A 177 20.97 2.29 -0.45
N LEU A 178 21.39 3.49 -0.87
CA LEU A 178 22.34 3.64 -1.96
C LEU A 178 23.77 3.20 -1.55
N GLU A 179 24.16 3.48 -0.31
CA GLU A 179 25.43 3.05 0.26
C GLU A 179 25.51 1.53 0.43
N GLU A 180 24.43 0.88 0.90
CA GLU A 180 24.33 -0.58 1.01
C GLU A 180 24.34 -1.32 -0.34
N ARG A 181 23.83 -0.70 -1.41
CA ARG A 181 23.84 -1.27 -2.76
C ARG A 181 25.12 -1.00 -3.54
N GLY A 182 25.95 -0.07 -3.07
CA GLY A 182 27.22 0.29 -3.70
C GLY A 182 28.45 -0.38 -3.07
N ALA A 183 28.24 -1.13 -1.99
CA ALA A 183 29.24 -1.96 -1.34
C ALA A 183 29.11 -3.42 -1.75
#